data_ca9b9e15d8f31c060977f68d2147a665
#
_entry.id   ca9b9e15d8f31c060977f68d2147a665
#
_cell.length_a   1.000
_cell.length_b   1.000
_cell.length_c   1.000
_cell.angle_alpha   90.00
_cell.angle_beta   90.00
_cell.angle_gamma   90.00
#
_symmetry.space_group_name_H-M   'P 1'
#
loop_
_entity.id
_entity.type
_entity.pdbx_description
1 polymer ?
#
loop_
_entity_poly.entity_id
_entity_poly.type
_entity_poly.pdbx_seq_one_letter_code
_entity_poly.pdbx_strand_id
1 'polypeptide(L)'
;MIGTQRSGSNLLRVMLDGIREIAAPHPPHILQRFLPLLPKYGDLTDQSNFYRLAQDVCELVTVNPVPWEGITIRADEVVAACRQQTLYELFRVIYESAARQTGASFWLCKSMKNMLYAEGIESTGISPYYIYLYRDGRDVALSFKKAIVGVSGKDGGLLKVKKKYSNGEDIGF
;
A
#
# COMPACT_ATOMS: atom_id res chain seq x y z
N MET A 1 1.48 5.85 8.81
CA MET A 1 2.43 5.25 9.79
C MET A 1 3.79 5.09 9.12
N ILE A 2 4.84 5.50 9.79
CA ILE A 2 6.22 5.49 9.30
C ILE A 2 7.15 4.83 10.33
N GLY A 3 8.34 4.38 9.93
CA GLY A 3 9.36 3.78 10.80
C GLY A 3 10.01 2.53 10.18
N THR A 4 10.65 1.71 11.00
CA THR A 4 11.30 0.47 10.56
C THR A 4 10.32 -0.71 10.54
N GLN A 5 10.52 -1.63 9.61
CA GLN A 5 9.79 -2.90 9.64
C GLN A 5 10.12 -3.69 10.92
N ARG A 6 9.26 -4.61 11.32
CA ARG A 6 9.40 -5.45 12.52
C ARG A 6 9.32 -4.71 13.85
N SER A 7 8.84 -3.46 13.86
CA SER A 7 8.64 -2.65 15.07
C SER A 7 7.26 -2.80 15.72
N GLY A 8 6.46 -3.79 15.32
CA GLY A 8 5.08 -3.97 15.82
C GLY A 8 4.03 -3.22 15.00
N SER A 9 4.39 -2.66 13.85
CA SER A 9 3.51 -1.84 13.01
C SER A 9 2.23 -2.56 12.57
N ASN A 10 2.27 -3.89 12.38
CA ASN A 10 1.07 -4.62 12.01
C ASN A 10 0.11 -4.79 13.20
N LEU A 11 0.62 -4.99 14.40
CA LEU A 11 -0.19 -5.04 15.60
C LEU A 11 -0.89 -3.70 15.83
N LEU A 12 -0.13 -2.60 15.78
CA LEU A 12 -0.71 -1.26 15.92
C LEU A 12 -1.74 -0.97 14.83
N ARG A 13 -1.50 -1.38 13.58
CA ARG A 13 -2.49 -1.26 12.50
C ARG A 13 -3.80 -1.98 12.86
N VAL A 14 -3.72 -3.23 13.30
CA VAL A 14 -4.92 -4.02 13.67
C VAL A 14 -5.66 -3.38 14.84
N MET A 15 -4.94 -2.88 15.84
CA MET A 15 -5.56 -2.18 16.98
C MET A 15 -6.29 -0.90 16.52
N LEU A 16 -5.70 -0.13 15.60
CA LEU A 16 -6.32 1.08 15.07
C LEU A 16 -7.49 0.75 14.13
N ASP A 17 -7.41 -0.34 13.37
CA ASP A 17 -8.51 -0.82 12.50
C ASP A 17 -9.73 -1.28 13.31
N GLY A 18 -9.55 -1.62 14.58
CA GLY A 18 -10.64 -1.90 15.51
C GLY A 18 -11.38 -0.65 16.03
N ILE A 19 -10.90 0.55 15.69
CA ILE A 19 -11.56 1.82 16.04
C ILE A 19 -12.48 2.20 14.88
N ARG A 20 -13.78 2.36 15.16
CA ARG A 20 -14.81 2.60 14.16
C ARG A 20 -14.51 3.78 13.22
N GLU A 21 -13.87 4.81 13.75
CA GLU A 21 -13.54 6.04 13.02
C GLU A 21 -12.31 5.89 12.10
N ILE A 22 -11.59 4.76 12.14
CA ILE A 22 -10.33 4.57 11.41
C ILE A 22 -10.42 3.34 10.50
N ALA A 23 -10.30 3.55 9.21
CA ALA A 23 -10.06 2.47 8.25
C ALA A 23 -8.56 2.23 8.09
N ALA A 24 -8.05 1.08 8.52
CA ALA A 24 -6.65 0.72 8.43
C ALA A 24 -6.45 -0.62 7.70
N PRO A 25 -6.84 -0.73 6.43
CA PRO A 25 -6.72 -1.98 5.68
C PRO A 25 -5.25 -2.38 5.50
N HIS A 26 -5.03 -3.67 5.20
CA HIS A 26 -3.67 -4.16 4.95
C HIS A 26 -3.06 -3.48 3.72
N PRO A 27 -1.88 -2.83 3.83
CA PRO A 27 -1.37 -2.01 2.74
C PRO A 27 -0.92 -2.86 1.56
N PRO A 28 -1.36 -2.54 0.33
CA PRO A 28 -0.87 -3.15 -0.90
C PRO A 28 0.47 -2.55 -1.37
N HIS A 29 1.00 -1.55 -0.63
CA HIS A 29 2.25 -0.85 -0.92
C HIS A 29 2.27 -0.12 -2.28
N ILE A 30 1.19 0.56 -2.64
CA ILE A 30 0.96 1.20 -3.94
C ILE A 30 2.17 2.03 -4.39
N LEU A 31 2.58 3.04 -3.60
CA LEU A 31 3.65 3.95 -4.00
C LEU A 31 4.98 3.23 -4.20
N GLN A 32 5.34 2.33 -3.28
CA GLN A 32 6.58 1.57 -3.37
C GLN A 32 6.66 0.71 -4.64
N ARG A 33 5.52 0.18 -5.08
CA ARG A 33 5.47 -0.74 -6.23
C ARG A 33 5.37 0.00 -7.56
N PHE A 34 4.57 1.06 -7.62
CA PHE A 34 4.25 1.72 -8.89
C PHE A 34 5.13 2.92 -9.22
N LEU A 35 5.72 3.65 -8.23
CA LEU A 35 6.63 4.76 -8.55
C LEU A 35 7.78 4.36 -9.49
N PRO A 36 8.46 3.22 -9.29
CA PRO A 36 9.50 2.78 -10.21
C PRO A 36 8.98 2.38 -11.61
N LEU A 37 7.68 2.08 -11.72
CA LEU A 37 7.05 1.62 -12.95
C LEU A 37 6.42 2.75 -13.77
N LEU A 38 6.30 3.97 -13.21
CA LEU A 38 5.66 5.11 -13.89
C LEU A 38 6.18 5.36 -15.32
N PRO A 39 7.49 5.25 -15.61
CA PRO A 39 7.98 5.44 -16.98
C PRO A 39 7.39 4.46 -18.00
N LYS A 40 6.90 3.29 -17.56
CA LYS A 40 6.25 2.30 -18.44
C LYS A 40 4.82 2.68 -18.85
N TYR A 41 4.21 3.62 -18.13
CA TYR A 41 2.85 4.08 -18.43
C TYR A 41 2.83 5.26 -19.42
N GLY A 42 3.98 5.90 -19.69
CA GLY A 42 4.08 7.04 -20.56
C GLY A 42 3.59 8.33 -19.88
N ASP A 43 3.13 9.28 -20.70
CA ASP A 43 2.60 10.55 -20.19
C ASP A 43 1.23 10.33 -19.52
N LEU A 44 1.15 10.59 -18.23
CA LEU A 44 -0.09 10.43 -17.46
C LEU A 44 -1.11 11.53 -17.71
N THR A 45 -0.76 12.61 -18.43
CA THR A 45 -1.75 13.60 -18.91
C THR A 45 -2.65 13.01 -19.99
N ASP A 46 -2.21 11.92 -20.64
CA ASP A 46 -3.05 11.10 -21.50
C ASP A 46 -4.00 10.25 -20.63
N GLN A 47 -5.30 10.43 -20.83
CA GLN A 47 -6.33 9.77 -20.06
C GLN A 47 -6.27 8.23 -20.16
N SER A 48 -5.87 7.69 -21.31
CA SER A 48 -5.76 6.26 -21.52
C SER A 48 -4.61 5.65 -20.70
N ASN A 49 -3.48 6.35 -20.65
CA ASN A 49 -2.32 5.97 -19.84
C ASN A 49 -2.64 6.03 -18.34
N PHE A 50 -3.30 7.11 -17.92
CA PHE A 50 -3.71 7.26 -16.52
C PHE A 50 -4.74 6.20 -16.12
N TYR A 51 -5.71 5.92 -16.98
CA TYR A 51 -6.70 4.87 -16.71
C TYR A 51 -6.06 3.48 -16.61
N ARG A 52 -5.10 3.16 -17.49
CA ARG A 52 -4.34 1.90 -17.40
C ARG A 52 -3.58 1.78 -16.08
N LEU A 53 -2.89 2.85 -15.65
CA LEU A 53 -2.26 2.88 -14.34
C LEU A 53 -3.26 2.65 -13.21
N ALA A 54 -4.43 3.31 -13.26
CA ALA A 54 -5.48 3.14 -12.27
C ALA A 54 -6.02 1.71 -12.22
N GLN A 55 -6.21 1.05 -13.37
CA GLN A 55 -6.62 -0.36 -13.44
C GLN A 55 -5.61 -1.27 -12.72
N ASP A 56 -4.32 -1.13 -13.04
CA ASP A 56 -3.27 -1.97 -12.46
C ASP A 56 -3.13 -1.73 -10.94
N VAL A 57 -3.29 -0.49 -10.49
CA VAL A 57 -3.27 -0.14 -9.05
C VAL A 57 -4.49 -0.72 -8.33
N CYS A 58 -5.68 -0.64 -8.93
CA CYS A 58 -6.90 -1.21 -8.35
C CYS A 58 -6.83 -2.74 -8.32
N GLU A 59 -6.29 -3.36 -9.36
CA GLU A 59 -6.04 -4.81 -9.38
C GLU A 59 -5.07 -5.22 -8.26
N LEU A 60 -3.97 -4.48 -8.05
CA LEU A 60 -3.06 -4.74 -6.93
C LEU A 60 -3.79 -4.75 -5.59
N VAL A 61 -4.74 -3.84 -5.36
CA VAL A 61 -5.54 -3.81 -4.13
C VAL A 61 -6.42 -5.05 -4.02
N THR A 62 -7.05 -5.45 -5.11
CA THR A 62 -7.95 -6.61 -5.17
C THR A 62 -7.22 -7.93 -4.92
N VAL A 63 -6.02 -8.09 -5.50
CA VAL A 63 -5.21 -9.31 -5.35
C VAL A 63 -4.30 -9.29 -4.12
N ASN A 64 -4.46 -8.30 -3.24
CA ASN A 64 -3.68 -8.22 -2.01
C ASN A 64 -3.84 -9.53 -1.19
N PRO A 65 -2.75 -10.16 -0.72
CA PRO A 65 -2.82 -11.40 0.07
C PRO A 65 -3.71 -11.31 1.32
N VAL A 66 -3.89 -10.11 1.85
CA VAL A 66 -4.86 -9.84 2.91
C VAL A 66 -5.93 -8.94 2.28
N PRO A 67 -7.09 -9.51 1.91
CA PRO A 67 -8.14 -8.76 1.21
C PRO A 67 -8.69 -7.61 2.07
N TRP A 68 -9.19 -6.60 1.41
CA TRP A 68 -9.92 -5.50 2.05
C TRP A 68 -11.40 -5.91 2.13
N GLU A 69 -11.78 -6.56 3.23
CA GLU A 69 -13.11 -7.11 3.42
C GLU A 69 -14.19 -6.01 3.35
N GLY A 70 -15.23 -6.27 2.55
CA GLY A 70 -16.36 -5.34 2.36
C GLY A 70 -16.02 -4.08 1.56
N ILE A 71 -14.79 -3.95 1.03
CA ILE A 71 -14.36 -2.79 0.25
C ILE A 71 -14.16 -3.19 -1.20
N THR A 72 -14.82 -2.47 -2.10
CA THR A 72 -14.69 -2.64 -3.56
C THR A 72 -14.00 -1.40 -4.15
N ILE A 73 -12.93 -1.60 -4.89
CA ILE A 73 -12.19 -0.53 -5.56
C ILE A 73 -12.30 -0.73 -7.07
N ARG A 74 -12.90 0.25 -7.76
CA ARG A 74 -13.10 0.25 -9.20
C ARG A 74 -12.33 1.38 -9.86
N ALA A 75 -11.63 1.08 -10.95
CA ALA A 75 -10.75 2.05 -11.62
C ALA A 75 -11.53 3.26 -12.19
N ASP A 76 -12.73 3.03 -12.74
CA ASP A 76 -13.60 4.08 -13.25
C ASP A 76 -14.01 5.08 -12.17
N GLU A 77 -14.42 4.59 -10.99
CA GLU A 77 -14.79 5.42 -9.84
C GLU A 77 -13.58 6.17 -9.26
N VAL A 78 -12.44 5.48 -9.17
CA VAL A 78 -11.20 6.08 -8.67
C VAL A 78 -10.72 7.20 -9.59
N VAL A 79 -10.67 6.97 -10.91
CA VAL A 79 -10.26 7.98 -11.88
C VAL A 79 -11.19 9.18 -11.87
N ALA A 80 -12.52 8.95 -11.80
CA ALA A 80 -13.52 10.03 -11.75
C ALA A 80 -13.40 10.90 -10.48
N ALA A 81 -12.87 10.34 -9.37
CA ALA A 81 -12.67 11.06 -8.12
C ALA A 81 -11.29 11.74 -8.00
N CYS A 82 -10.37 11.46 -8.92
CA CYS A 82 -9.05 12.09 -8.95
C CYS A 82 -9.13 13.55 -9.42
N ARG A 83 -8.44 14.44 -8.72
CA ARG A 83 -8.28 15.88 -9.10
C ARG A 83 -7.10 16.09 -10.04
N GLN A 84 -6.13 15.18 -10.01
CA GLN A 84 -4.91 15.22 -10.79
C GLN A 84 -4.58 13.81 -11.30
N GLN A 85 -3.95 13.73 -12.47
CA GLN A 85 -3.54 12.47 -13.07
C GLN A 85 -2.17 12.04 -12.54
N THR A 86 -2.10 11.70 -11.26
CA THR A 86 -0.88 11.27 -10.59
C THR A 86 -1.08 9.98 -9.78
N LEU A 87 -0.02 9.21 -9.57
CA LEU A 87 -0.06 8.03 -8.71
C LEU A 87 -0.39 8.38 -7.24
N TYR A 88 0.06 9.55 -6.78
CA TYR A 88 -0.23 10.01 -5.42
C TYR A 88 -1.72 10.28 -5.23
N GLU A 89 -2.37 10.82 -6.27
CA GLU A 89 -3.80 11.07 -6.24
C GLU A 89 -4.61 9.76 -6.27
N LEU A 90 -4.20 8.77 -7.08
CA LEU A 90 -4.78 7.42 -7.04
C LEU A 90 -4.65 6.81 -5.64
N PHE A 91 -3.46 6.91 -5.04
CA PHE A 91 -3.22 6.45 -3.68
C PHE A 91 -4.18 7.10 -2.67
N ARG A 92 -4.35 8.43 -2.72
CA ARG A 92 -5.26 9.18 -1.86
C ARG A 92 -6.70 8.70 -2.03
N VAL A 93 -7.20 8.70 -3.27
CA VAL A 93 -8.59 8.35 -3.58
C VAL A 93 -8.95 6.92 -3.18
N ILE A 94 -8.04 5.97 -3.37
CA ILE A 94 -8.25 4.57 -2.99
C ILE A 94 -8.44 4.43 -1.48
N TYR A 95 -7.60 5.07 -0.66
CA TYR A 95 -7.75 5.01 0.80
C TYR A 95 -8.95 5.81 1.30
N GLU A 96 -9.27 6.93 0.69
CA GLU A 96 -10.51 7.69 0.99
C GLU A 96 -11.77 6.89 0.62
N SER A 97 -11.72 6.15 -0.49
CA SER A 97 -12.82 5.25 -0.88
C SER A 97 -13.01 4.13 0.16
N ALA A 98 -11.92 3.54 0.64
CA ALA A 98 -11.97 2.54 1.70
C ALA A 98 -12.58 3.11 2.98
N ALA A 99 -12.15 4.26 3.44
CA ALA A 99 -12.72 4.92 4.63
C ALA A 99 -14.21 5.20 4.46
N ARG A 100 -14.62 5.74 3.31
CA ARG A 100 -16.02 6.03 3.02
C ARG A 100 -16.90 4.78 3.02
N GLN A 101 -16.44 3.68 2.44
CA GLN A 101 -17.19 2.43 2.38
C GLN A 101 -17.33 1.76 3.74
N THR A 102 -16.39 1.96 4.65
CA THR A 102 -16.46 1.47 6.04
C THR A 102 -17.14 2.44 7.00
N GLY A 103 -17.51 3.65 6.56
CA GLY A 103 -18.06 4.71 7.39
C GLY A 103 -17.06 5.34 8.34
N ALA A 104 -15.76 5.19 8.07
CA ALA A 104 -14.70 5.77 8.86
C ALA A 104 -14.43 7.23 8.47
N SER A 105 -14.05 8.06 9.45
CA SER A 105 -13.68 9.47 9.25
C SER A 105 -12.21 9.64 8.88
N PHE A 106 -11.38 8.66 9.20
CA PHE A 106 -9.94 8.66 8.95
C PHE A 106 -9.51 7.38 8.25
N TRP A 107 -8.44 7.46 7.50
CA TRP A 107 -7.77 6.27 6.99
C TRP A 107 -6.30 6.22 7.41
N LEU A 108 -5.77 5.03 7.54
CA LEU A 108 -4.38 4.78 7.91
C LEU A 108 -3.70 3.89 6.89
N CYS A 109 -2.58 4.35 6.34
CA CYS A 109 -1.68 3.51 5.55
C CYS A 109 -0.46 3.10 6.39
N LYS A 110 -0.23 1.79 6.49
CA LYS A 110 0.91 1.20 7.23
C LYS A 110 2.12 0.91 6.33
N SER A 111 2.22 1.45 5.12
CA SER A 111 3.40 1.29 4.27
C SER A 111 4.58 2.06 4.85
N MET A 112 5.46 1.38 5.59
CA MET A 112 6.56 2.02 6.33
C MET A 112 7.50 2.83 5.43
N LYS A 113 7.66 2.43 4.15
CA LYS A 113 8.46 3.16 3.17
C LYS A 113 7.80 4.45 2.66
N ASN A 114 6.53 4.71 2.98
CA ASN A 114 5.87 5.97 2.58
C ASN A 114 6.54 7.22 3.16
N MET A 115 7.39 7.07 4.18
CA MET A 115 8.25 8.16 4.65
C MET A 115 9.14 8.73 3.54
N LEU A 116 9.55 7.92 2.57
CA LEU A 116 10.37 8.36 1.42
C LEU A 116 9.55 9.15 0.38
N TYR A 117 8.24 9.14 0.50
CA TYR A 117 7.29 9.72 -0.44
C TYR A 117 6.39 10.78 0.21
N ALA A 118 6.78 11.26 1.41
CA ALA A 118 5.96 12.17 2.21
C ALA A 118 5.61 13.45 1.45
N GLU A 119 6.58 14.08 0.80
CA GLU A 119 6.39 15.28 -0.01
C GLU A 119 5.35 15.06 -1.12
N GLY A 120 5.45 13.95 -1.86
CA GLY A 120 4.48 13.61 -2.90
C GLY A 120 3.09 13.30 -2.34
N ILE A 121 2.99 12.70 -1.15
CA ILE A 121 1.70 12.47 -0.48
C ILE A 121 1.07 13.81 -0.08
N GLU A 122 1.83 14.71 0.52
CA GLU A 122 1.37 16.02 0.95
C GLU A 122 0.99 16.93 -0.23
N SER A 123 1.62 16.75 -1.39
CA SER A 123 1.28 17.50 -2.62
C SER A 123 -0.14 17.26 -3.12
N THR A 124 -0.81 16.18 -2.67
CA THR A 124 -2.24 15.93 -2.97
C THR A 124 -3.20 16.83 -2.18
N GLY A 125 -2.67 17.66 -1.28
CA GLY A 125 -3.46 18.54 -0.42
C GLY A 125 -4.01 17.87 0.84
N ILE A 126 -3.63 16.62 1.13
CA ILE A 126 -3.87 16.02 2.42
C ILE A 126 -2.84 16.50 3.45
N SER A 127 -3.28 16.68 4.69
CA SER A 127 -2.40 17.00 5.83
C SER A 127 -2.31 15.77 6.73
N PRO A 128 -1.39 14.83 6.44
CA PRO A 128 -1.37 13.56 7.15
C PRO A 128 -0.78 13.72 8.57
N TYR A 129 -1.35 13.02 9.53
CA TYR A 129 -0.69 12.78 10.80
C TYR A 129 0.29 11.63 10.66
N TYR A 130 1.54 11.82 11.09
CA TYR A 130 2.57 10.79 11.06
C TYR A 130 2.68 10.08 12.40
N ILE A 131 2.37 8.80 12.42
CA ILE A 131 2.66 7.93 13.56
C ILE A 131 4.04 7.32 13.29
N TYR A 132 5.06 7.79 14.03
CA TYR A 132 6.40 7.24 13.97
C TYR A 132 6.54 6.10 14.98
N LEU A 133 6.76 4.89 14.47
CA LEU A 133 6.93 3.70 15.29
C LEU A 133 8.38 3.24 15.26
N TYR A 134 9.00 3.17 16.42
CA TYR A 134 10.37 2.70 16.58
C TYR A 134 10.45 1.55 17.59
N ARG A 135 11.48 0.76 17.47
CA ARG A 135 11.81 -0.35 18.37
C ARG A 135 13.32 -0.48 18.49
N ASP A 136 13.82 -1.07 19.60
CA ASP A 136 15.24 -1.39 19.76
C ASP A 136 15.77 -2.16 18.54
N GLY A 137 16.86 -1.70 17.95
CA GLY A 137 17.42 -2.29 16.72
C GLY A 137 17.84 -3.74 16.88
N ARG A 138 18.25 -4.15 18.09
CA ARG A 138 18.59 -5.55 18.44
C ARG A 138 17.37 -6.45 18.34
N ASP A 139 16.22 -5.98 18.86
CA ASP A 139 14.96 -6.69 18.79
C ASP A 139 14.44 -6.78 17.33
N VAL A 140 14.62 -5.71 16.57
CA VAL A 140 14.29 -5.68 15.14
C VAL A 140 15.12 -6.72 14.39
N ALA A 141 16.44 -6.73 14.59
CA ALA A 141 17.35 -7.69 13.96
C ALA A 141 17.00 -9.13 14.32
N LEU A 142 16.73 -9.40 15.61
CA LEU A 142 16.30 -10.74 16.07
C LEU A 142 14.98 -11.16 15.44
N SER A 143 14.04 -10.23 15.29
CA SER A 143 12.74 -10.48 14.64
C SER A 143 12.90 -10.80 13.15
N PHE A 144 13.82 -10.12 12.44
CA PHE A 144 14.16 -10.46 11.04
C PHE A 144 14.77 -11.85 10.93
N LYS A 145 15.74 -12.19 11.80
CA LYS A 145 16.38 -13.51 11.83
C LYS A 145 15.34 -14.63 12.03
N LYS A 146 14.41 -14.47 12.97
CA LYS A 146 13.33 -15.45 13.21
C LYS A 146 12.39 -15.58 12.00
N ALA A 147 12.07 -14.49 11.31
CA ALA A 147 11.22 -14.50 10.13
C ALA A 147 11.88 -15.26 8.96
N ILE A 148 13.16 -15.07 8.72
CA ILE A 148 13.91 -15.78 7.68
C ILE A 148 13.96 -17.28 7.97
N VAL A 149 14.22 -17.68 9.20
CA VAL A 149 14.25 -19.10 9.60
C VAL A 149 12.87 -19.73 9.47
N GLY A 150 11.80 -19.01 9.83
CA GLY A 150 10.42 -19.50 9.68
C GLY A 150 9.99 -19.73 8.22
N VAL A 151 10.56 -18.98 7.29
CA VAL A 151 10.33 -19.13 5.82
C VAL A 151 11.13 -20.31 5.27
N SER A 152 12.31 -20.59 5.80
CA SER A 152 13.17 -21.70 5.37
C SER A 152 12.64 -23.08 5.83
N GLY A 153 11.80 -23.13 6.86
CA GLY A 153 11.30 -24.37 7.47
C GLY A 153 9.91 -24.83 7.00
N LYS A 154 9.22 -24.09 6.16
CA LYS A 154 7.90 -24.49 5.61
C LYS A 154 7.86 -24.21 4.12
N ASP A 155 8.04 -25.28 3.35
CA ASP A 155 7.73 -25.41 1.92
C ASP A 155 7.34 -24.13 1.14
N GLY A 156 8.32 -23.52 0.50
CA GLY A 156 8.10 -22.81 -0.78
C GLY A 156 7.15 -21.60 -0.84
N GLY A 157 6.63 -21.11 0.28
CA GLY A 157 5.64 -20.02 0.26
C GLY A 157 6.12 -18.73 -0.42
N LEU A 158 7.40 -18.39 -0.28
CA LEU A 158 8.00 -17.21 -0.92
C LEU A 158 8.15 -17.38 -2.44
N LEU A 159 8.42 -18.61 -2.91
CA LEU A 159 8.54 -18.95 -4.32
C LEU A 159 7.18 -18.94 -5.05
N LYS A 160 6.08 -19.24 -4.36
CA LYS A 160 4.74 -19.18 -4.95
C LYS A 160 4.26 -17.75 -5.21
N VAL A 161 4.63 -16.79 -4.38
CA VAL A 161 4.31 -15.36 -4.62
C VAL A 161 5.09 -14.82 -5.82
N LYS A 162 6.38 -15.17 -5.96
CA LYS A 162 7.17 -14.81 -7.16
C LYS A 162 6.56 -15.32 -8.47
N LYS A 163 5.98 -16.52 -8.49
CA LYS A 163 5.45 -17.16 -9.70
C LYS A 163 4.12 -16.57 -10.19
N LYS A 164 3.34 -15.92 -9.33
CA LYS A 164 2.01 -15.37 -9.67
C LYS A 164 2.08 -14.00 -10.36
N TYR A 165 3.20 -13.28 -10.22
CA TYR A 165 3.41 -11.94 -10.80
C TYR A 165 4.47 -11.92 -11.92
N SER A 166 4.98 -13.07 -12.33
CA SER A 166 5.96 -13.17 -13.42
C SER A 166 5.28 -13.48 -14.74
N ASN A 167 4.57 -12.52 -15.33
CA ASN A 167 4.46 -12.46 -16.78
C ASN A 167 5.78 -11.87 -17.33
N GLY A 168 6.90 -12.61 -17.13
CA GLY A 168 8.11 -12.45 -17.91
C GLY A 168 9.15 -11.42 -17.47
N GLU A 169 8.93 -10.60 -16.45
CA GLU A 169 9.98 -9.72 -15.94
C GLU A 169 10.09 -9.80 -14.43
N ASP A 170 11.31 -10.07 -13.95
CA ASP A 170 11.68 -10.20 -12.53
C ASP A 170 11.48 -8.86 -11.80
N ILE A 171 10.36 -8.68 -11.13
CA ILE A 171 10.19 -7.57 -10.20
C ILE A 171 10.84 -8.02 -8.89
N GLY A 172 12.16 -7.81 -8.80
CA GLY A 172 12.94 -8.11 -7.61
C GLY A 172 12.41 -7.34 -6.39
N PHE A 173 12.10 -8.07 -5.33
CA PHE A 173 11.81 -7.55 -3.99
C PHE A 173 13.04 -7.72 -3.10
#